data_5d541661904b0eb04e20d7bf9ea90dbb
#
_entry.id   5d541661904b0eb04e20d7bf9ea90dbb
#
_cell.length_a   1.000
_cell.length_b   1.000
_cell.length_c   1.000
_cell.angle_alpha   90.00
_cell.angle_beta   90.00
_cell.angle_gamma   90.00
#
_symmetry.space_group_name_H-M   'P 1'
#
loop_
_entity.id
_entity.type
_entity.pdbx_description
1 polymer ?
#
loop_
_entity_poly.entity_id
_entity_poly.type
_entity_poly.pdbx_seq_one_letter_code
_entity_poly.pdbx_strand_id
1 'polypeptide(L)'
;FDGRLGIRKVDLGQDLPVGTQIVSLQATNRVRVNFPVPQFWLAKMSKGLVVNVQVEDGSSNLIKGEVTAVGADIDATTRNATVQSSLENPVNQLIPGMAVQVKVFLAKPEPVIAVPITSIIYAPHGDTLYVLEKTKEGGYVANQKFIRLGKSRGDFVEVVDGLKVGEVVVSVGAFKLFSGQGVT
;
A
#
# COMPACT_ATOMS: atom_id res chain seq x y z
N PHE A 1 -7.83 25.92 19.77
CA PHE A 1 -7.21 25.23 18.63
C PHE A 1 -7.30 26.08 17.37
N ASP A 2 -6.36 25.94 16.46
CA ASP A 2 -6.36 26.60 15.17
C ASP A 2 -7.27 25.83 14.20
N GLY A 3 -7.97 26.57 13.33
CA GLY A 3 -8.91 25.96 12.39
C GLY A 3 -9.44 26.94 11.35
N ARG A 4 -10.26 26.44 10.45
CA ARG A 4 -10.90 27.21 9.41
C ARG A 4 -12.34 27.54 9.82
N LEU A 5 -12.68 28.84 9.76
CA LEU A 5 -14.06 29.30 9.94
C LEU A 5 -14.87 29.01 8.69
N GLY A 6 -16.11 28.54 8.88
CA GLY A 6 -17.10 28.39 7.83
C GLY A 6 -17.78 29.71 7.46
N ILE A 7 -18.92 29.60 6.78
CA ILE A 7 -19.72 30.74 6.42
C ILE A 7 -20.54 31.18 7.65
N ARG A 8 -20.62 32.48 7.88
CA ARG A 8 -21.47 33.09 8.90
C ARG A 8 -22.95 32.79 8.61
N LYS A 9 -23.69 32.36 9.64
CA LYS A 9 -25.11 31.98 9.54
C LYS A 9 -26.06 33.06 10.08
N VAL A 10 -25.55 34.16 10.55
CA VAL A 10 -26.29 35.23 11.22
C VAL A 10 -25.93 36.59 10.62
N ASP A 11 -26.84 37.55 10.70
CA ASP A 11 -26.68 38.90 10.17
C ASP A 11 -26.44 39.94 11.25
N LEU A 12 -25.89 41.11 10.86
CA LEU A 12 -25.69 42.23 11.76
C LEU A 12 -27.07 42.81 12.17
N GLY A 13 -27.22 43.04 13.49
CA GLY A 13 -28.47 43.55 14.07
C GLY A 13 -29.54 42.49 14.34
N GLN A 14 -29.23 41.21 14.09
CA GLN A 14 -30.12 40.10 14.43
C GLN A 14 -30.10 39.81 15.93
N ASP A 15 -31.24 39.69 16.57
CA ASP A 15 -31.34 39.20 17.95
C ASP A 15 -31.20 37.68 17.98
N LEU A 16 -30.29 37.19 18.83
CA LEU A 16 -29.89 35.77 18.83
C LEU A 16 -30.25 35.11 20.17
N PRO A 17 -31.14 34.13 20.17
CA PRO A 17 -31.35 33.27 21.34
C PRO A 17 -30.06 32.55 21.77
N VAL A 18 -29.95 32.26 23.06
CA VAL A 18 -28.80 31.45 23.60
C VAL A 18 -28.75 30.10 22.91
N GLY A 19 -27.57 29.72 22.44
CA GLY A 19 -27.35 28.47 21.72
C GLY A 19 -27.44 28.57 20.18
N THR A 20 -27.73 29.75 19.64
CA THR A 20 -27.75 29.98 18.19
C THR A 20 -26.37 29.78 17.59
N GLN A 21 -26.28 28.96 16.55
CA GLN A 21 -25.01 28.71 15.84
C GLN A 21 -24.65 29.90 14.94
N ILE A 22 -23.59 30.60 15.23
CA ILE A 22 -23.10 31.79 14.49
C ILE A 22 -22.23 31.35 13.30
N VAL A 23 -21.24 30.50 13.54
CA VAL A 23 -20.30 30.03 12.54
C VAL A 23 -19.73 28.67 12.97
N SER A 24 -19.35 27.83 12.03
CA SER A 24 -18.63 26.59 12.33
C SER A 24 -17.12 26.86 12.33
N LEU A 25 -16.40 26.32 13.32
CA LEU A 25 -14.94 26.29 13.36
C LEU A 25 -14.48 24.83 13.28
N GLN A 26 -13.66 24.53 12.30
CA GLN A 26 -13.18 23.16 12.06
C GLN A 26 -11.65 23.14 12.09
N ALA A 27 -11.07 22.23 12.88
CA ALA A 27 -9.64 21.93 12.82
C ALA A 27 -9.36 21.12 11.55
N THR A 28 -8.52 21.64 10.66
CA THR A 28 -8.22 21.05 9.35
C THR A 28 -6.82 20.44 9.26
N ASN A 29 -5.95 20.73 10.23
CA ASN A 29 -4.54 20.25 10.22
C ASN A 29 -4.43 18.72 10.34
N ARG A 30 -5.36 18.10 11.09
CA ARG A 30 -5.47 16.65 11.24
C ARG A 30 -6.91 16.23 10.99
N VAL A 31 -7.09 15.35 10.02
CA VAL A 31 -8.41 14.86 9.61
C VAL A 31 -8.57 13.41 10.03
N ARG A 32 -9.78 13.07 10.49
CA ARG A 32 -10.19 11.70 10.75
C ARG A 32 -11.04 11.19 9.60
N VAL A 33 -10.72 10.01 9.11
CA VAL A 33 -11.49 9.33 8.07
C VAL A 33 -12.09 8.07 8.67
N ASN A 34 -13.41 8.00 8.64
CA ASN A 34 -14.17 6.84 9.05
C ASN A 34 -14.58 6.07 7.80
N PHE A 35 -14.29 4.78 7.74
CA PHE A 35 -14.64 3.93 6.61
C PHE A 35 -15.14 2.58 7.07
N PRO A 36 -16.10 1.97 6.32
CA PRO A 36 -16.64 0.66 6.64
C PRO A 36 -15.67 -0.44 6.22
N VAL A 37 -15.53 -1.46 7.07
CA VAL A 37 -14.73 -2.66 6.79
C VAL A 37 -15.60 -3.89 7.02
N PRO A 38 -15.71 -4.81 6.04
CA PRO A 38 -16.44 -6.06 6.19
C PRO A 38 -15.92 -6.91 7.35
N GLN A 39 -16.84 -7.57 8.07
CA GLN A 39 -16.54 -8.35 9.28
C GLN A 39 -15.43 -9.40 9.10
N PHE A 40 -15.29 -10.00 7.91
CA PHE A 40 -14.27 -11.02 7.64
C PHE A 40 -12.84 -10.48 7.59
N TRP A 41 -12.68 -9.15 7.42
CA TRP A 41 -11.39 -8.48 7.48
C TRP A 41 -11.02 -7.97 8.87
N LEU A 42 -11.99 -7.91 9.83
CA LEU A 42 -11.76 -7.32 11.15
C LEU A 42 -10.64 -7.98 11.94
N ALA A 43 -10.49 -9.29 11.83
CA ALA A 43 -9.41 -10.02 12.49
C ALA A 43 -8.00 -9.59 12.04
N LYS A 44 -7.91 -8.97 10.86
CA LYS A 44 -6.66 -8.44 10.30
C LYS A 44 -6.49 -6.93 10.55
N MET A 45 -7.53 -6.27 11.08
CA MET A 45 -7.48 -4.85 11.40
C MET A 45 -6.87 -4.64 12.78
N SER A 46 -5.90 -3.76 12.85
CA SER A 46 -5.26 -3.35 14.11
C SER A 46 -4.91 -1.86 14.08
N LYS A 47 -4.76 -1.26 15.25
CA LYS A 47 -4.22 0.10 15.35
C LYS A 47 -2.80 0.14 14.80
N GLY A 48 -2.44 1.24 14.15
CA GLY A 48 -1.13 1.46 13.53
C GLY A 48 -0.98 0.89 12.13
N LEU A 49 -2.01 0.25 11.55
CA LEU A 49 -1.97 -0.12 10.13
C LEU A 49 -1.91 1.12 9.25
N VAL A 50 -1.04 1.07 8.24
CA VAL A 50 -0.89 2.15 7.28
C VAL A 50 -2.09 2.17 6.35
N VAL A 51 -2.63 3.37 6.11
CA VAL A 51 -3.67 3.63 5.13
C VAL A 51 -3.20 4.67 4.13
N ASN A 52 -3.60 4.52 2.88
CA ASN A 52 -3.48 5.56 1.87
C ASN A 52 -4.90 6.04 1.55
N VAL A 53 -5.08 7.34 1.62
CA VAL A 53 -6.34 8.01 1.31
C VAL A 53 -6.16 8.84 0.05
N GLN A 54 -7.07 8.69 -0.88
CA GLN A 54 -7.11 9.42 -2.14
C GLN A 54 -8.45 10.14 -2.26
N VAL A 55 -8.44 11.41 -2.62
CA VAL A 55 -9.65 12.17 -2.91
C VAL A 55 -10.20 11.74 -4.27
N GLU A 56 -11.53 11.65 -4.40
CA GLU A 56 -12.19 11.32 -5.67
C GLU A 56 -12.34 12.56 -6.58
N ASP A 57 -11.26 13.34 -6.70
CA ASP A 57 -11.22 14.53 -7.58
C ASP A 57 -10.43 14.31 -8.86
N GLY A 58 -10.00 13.07 -9.12
CA GLY A 58 -9.11 12.72 -10.24
C GLY A 58 -7.63 13.02 -9.97
N SER A 59 -7.29 13.55 -8.80
CA SER A 59 -5.89 13.74 -8.41
C SER A 59 -5.24 12.41 -8.03
N SER A 60 -3.98 12.22 -8.40
CA SER A 60 -3.20 11.04 -8.00
C SER A 60 -2.55 11.18 -6.62
N ASN A 61 -2.93 12.22 -5.86
CA ASN A 61 -2.32 12.49 -4.57
C ASN A 61 -2.79 11.48 -3.52
N LEU A 62 -1.83 10.73 -2.99
CA LEU A 62 -2.05 9.77 -1.91
C LEU A 62 -1.61 10.39 -0.58
N ILE A 63 -2.54 10.54 0.34
CA ILE A 63 -2.26 11.02 1.70
C ILE A 63 -2.12 9.80 2.60
N LYS A 64 -0.96 9.68 3.24
CA LYS A 64 -0.69 8.59 4.17
C LYS A 64 -1.27 8.89 5.54
N GLY A 65 -1.81 7.86 6.17
CA GLY A 65 -2.31 7.91 7.53
C GLY A 65 -2.18 6.56 8.21
N GLU A 66 -2.71 6.47 9.41
CA GLU A 66 -2.71 5.23 10.19
C GLU A 66 -4.07 4.99 10.86
N VAL A 67 -4.39 3.72 11.06
CA VAL A 67 -5.59 3.31 11.79
C VAL A 67 -5.43 3.66 13.25
N THR A 68 -6.35 4.46 13.78
CA THR A 68 -6.36 4.89 15.19
C THR A 68 -7.34 4.12 16.05
N ALA A 69 -8.45 3.67 15.46
CA ALA A 69 -9.45 2.89 16.16
C ALA A 69 -10.17 1.91 15.21
N VAL A 70 -10.55 0.77 15.76
CA VAL A 70 -11.43 -0.21 15.13
C VAL A 70 -12.68 -0.28 15.97
N GLY A 71 -13.86 -0.08 15.38
CA GLY A 71 -15.15 -0.18 16.05
C GLY A 71 -15.37 -1.57 16.61
N ALA A 72 -15.99 -1.64 17.78
CA ALA A 72 -16.33 -2.89 18.45
C ALA A 72 -17.66 -3.46 17.97
N ASP A 73 -18.48 -2.65 17.34
CA ASP A 73 -19.82 -2.94 16.87
C ASP A 73 -19.83 -3.19 15.36
N ILE A 74 -20.68 -4.13 14.96
CA ILE A 74 -20.92 -4.46 13.55
C ILE A 74 -22.35 -4.04 13.23
N ASP A 75 -22.50 -3.21 12.20
CA ASP A 75 -23.80 -2.88 11.67
C ASP A 75 -24.48 -4.14 11.12
N ALA A 76 -25.64 -4.47 11.68
CA ALA A 76 -26.36 -5.70 11.36
C ALA A 76 -26.90 -5.72 9.90
N THR A 77 -27.10 -4.56 9.29
CA THR A 77 -27.66 -4.41 7.94
C THR A 77 -26.57 -4.59 6.90
N THR A 78 -25.43 -3.92 7.10
CA THR A 78 -24.33 -3.89 6.11
C THR A 78 -23.24 -4.94 6.40
N ARG A 79 -23.24 -5.55 7.59
CA ARG A 79 -22.20 -6.47 8.08
C ARG A 79 -20.80 -5.85 8.10
N ASN A 80 -20.72 -4.54 8.27
CA ASN A 80 -19.48 -3.78 8.35
C ASN A 80 -19.25 -3.24 9.75
N ALA A 81 -17.97 -3.14 10.14
CA ALA A 81 -17.56 -2.33 11.29
C ALA A 81 -16.94 -1.04 10.82
N THR A 82 -17.07 0.02 11.60
CA THR A 82 -16.45 1.31 11.32
C THR A 82 -15.01 1.31 11.81
N VAL A 83 -14.09 1.61 10.90
CA VAL A 83 -12.67 1.82 11.24
C VAL A 83 -12.35 3.29 11.06
N GLN A 84 -11.58 3.84 11.99
CA GLN A 84 -11.14 5.23 11.98
C GLN A 84 -9.64 5.29 11.73
N SER A 85 -9.24 6.14 10.80
CA SER A 85 -7.85 6.53 10.57
C SER A 85 -7.64 8.01 10.82
N SER A 86 -6.41 8.39 11.17
CA SER A 86 -5.98 9.77 11.32
C SER A 86 -4.92 10.09 10.28
N LEU A 87 -5.07 11.24 9.64
CA LEU A 87 -4.17 11.74 8.60
C LEU A 87 -3.75 13.16 8.93
N GLU A 88 -2.50 13.49 8.64
CA GLU A 88 -2.06 14.88 8.63
C GLU A 88 -2.46 15.53 7.31
N ASN A 89 -2.94 16.75 7.39
CA ASN A 89 -3.49 17.51 6.26
C ASN A 89 -2.81 18.89 6.15
N PRO A 90 -1.48 18.94 5.97
CA PRO A 90 -0.72 20.19 6.05
C PRO A 90 -1.09 21.22 4.97
N VAL A 91 -1.63 20.75 3.85
CA VAL A 91 -2.02 21.60 2.69
C VAL A 91 -3.53 21.80 2.60
N ASN A 92 -4.29 21.39 3.63
CA ASN A 92 -5.75 21.49 3.69
C ASN A 92 -6.48 20.91 2.46
N GLN A 93 -5.94 19.86 1.87
CA GLN A 93 -6.54 19.17 0.72
C GLN A 93 -7.82 18.41 1.10
N LEU A 94 -7.88 17.88 2.33
CA LEU A 94 -9.05 17.20 2.84
C LEU A 94 -9.93 18.17 3.62
N ILE A 95 -11.19 18.22 3.24
CA ILE A 95 -12.23 19.01 3.94
C ILE A 95 -13.23 18.01 4.51
N PRO A 96 -13.70 18.20 5.74
CA PRO A 96 -14.75 17.36 6.31
C PRO A 96 -15.98 17.29 5.41
N GLY A 97 -16.48 16.06 5.16
CA GLY A 97 -17.57 15.79 4.25
C GLY A 97 -17.16 15.37 2.84
N MET A 98 -15.89 15.39 2.50
CA MET A 98 -15.41 14.87 1.22
C MET A 98 -15.54 13.35 1.14
N ALA A 99 -15.86 12.86 -0.07
CA ALA A 99 -15.74 11.45 -0.42
C ALA A 99 -14.28 11.11 -0.73
N VAL A 100 -13.81 10.00 -0.16
CA VAL A 100 -12.42 9.53 -0.30
C VAL A 100 -12.35 8.03 -0.50
N GLN A 101 -11.38 7.58 -1.27
CA GLN A 101 -11.05 6.17 -1.40
C GLN A 101 -9.94 5.83 -0.39
N VAL A 102 -10.15 4.77 0.40
CA VAL A 102 -9.20 4.31 1.41
C VAL A 102 -8.62 2.97 1.00
N LYS A 103 -7.29 2.88 0.93
CA LYS A 103 -6.54 1.63 0.74
C LYS A 103 -5.81 1.29 2.03
N VAL A 104 -6.15 0.15 2.64
CA VAL A 104 -5.53 -0.33 3.89
C VAL A 104 -4.50 -1.39 3.57
N PHE A 105 -3.31 -1.25 4.15
CA PHE A 105 -2.25 -2.25 4.04
C PHE A 105 -2.32 -3.19 5.23
N LEU A 106 -2.83 -4.41 5.02
CA LEU A 106 -3.09 -5.40 6.06
C LEU A 106 -1.84 -6.11 6.59
N ALA A 107 -0.73 -5.99 5.88
CA ALA A 107 0.56 -6.54 6.30
C ALA A 107 1.64 -5.47 6.24
N LYS A 108 2.62 -5.56 7.12
CA LYS A 108 3.85 -4.78 6.96
C LYS A 108 4.51 -5.22 5.65
N PRO A 109 5.05 -4.29 4.85
CA PRO A 109 5.82 -4.67 3.67
C PRO A 109 7.04 -5.47 4.12
N GLU A 110 7.07 -6.74 3.73
CA GLU A 110 8.25 -7.57 3.90
C GLU A 110 9.09 -7.47 2.63
N PRO A 111 10.43 -7.29 2.76
CA PRO A 111 11.30 -7.31 1.62
C PRO A 111 11.28 -8.72 1.03
N VAL A 112 10.97 -8.83 -0.24
CA VAL A 112 10.97 -10.09 -0.99
C VAL A 112 11.97 -9.99 -2.14
N ILE A 113 12.59 -11.11 -2.49
CA ILE A 113 13.38 -11.22 -3.72
C ILE A 113 12.38 -11.46 -4.85
N ALA A 114 12.31 -10.57 -5.80
CA ALA A 114 11.45 -10.70 -6.97
C ALA A 114 12.27 -10.68 -8.25
N VAL A 115 11.96 -11.58 -9.18
CA VAL A 115 12.61 -11.67 -10.48
C VAL A 115 11.56 -11.56 -11.59
N PRO A 116 11.92 -11.07 -12.80
CA PRO A 116 11.04 -11.08 -13.94
C PRO A 116 10.60 -12.51 -14.28
N ILE A 117 9.33 -12.70 -14.67
CA ILE A 117 8.82 -14.03 -15.11
C ILE A 117 9.67 -14.61 -16.23
N THR A 118 10.21 -13.75 -17.09
CA THR A 118 11.07 -14.13 -18.23
C THR A 118 12.40 -14.74 -17.84
N SER A 119 12.85 -14.58 -16.59
CA SER A 119 14.06 -15.20 -16.05
C SER A 119 13.87 -16.65 -15.65
N ILE A 120 12.62 -17.11 -15.54
CA ILE A 120 12.28 -18.40 -14.96
C ILE A 120 12.14 -19.43 -16.05
N ILE A 121 12.78 -20.59 -15.84
CA ILE A 121 12.61 -21.77 -16.67
C ILE A 121 11.80 -22.77 -15.89
N TYR A 122 10.56 -22.97 -16.34
CA TYR A 122 9.65 -23.95 -15.75
C TYR A 122 9.99 -25.35 -16.28
N ALA A 123 10.27 -26.27 -15.38
CA ALA A 123 10.57 -27.64 -15.75
C ALA A 123 9.83 -28.64 -14.84
N PRO A 124 9.50 -29.85 -15.33
CA PRO A 124 8.79 -30.86 -14.53
C PRO A 124 9.50 -31.26 -13.24
N HIS A 125 10.82 -31.05 -13.16
CA HIS A 125 11.66 -31.40 -12.03
C HIS A 125 11.92 -30.24 -11.07
N GLY A 126 11.32 -29.06 -11.31
CA GLY A 126 11.45 -27.86 -10.50
C GLY A 126 11.78 -26.63 -11.33
N ASP A 127 11.41 -25.47 -10.81
CA ASP A 127 11.66 -24.20 -11.46
C ASP A 127 13.13 -23.78 -11.26
N THR A 128 13.72 -23.22 -12.32
CA THR A 128 15.13 -22.83 -12.32
C THR A 128 15.32 -21.45 -12.92
N LEU A 129 16.45 -20.83 -12.61
CA LEU A 129 16.94 -19.62 -13.28
C LEU A 129 18.47 -19.68 -13.40
N TYR A 130 19.04 -18.80 -14.22
CA TYR A 130 20.47 -18.64 -14.34
C TYR A 130 20.97 -17.45 -13.54
N VAL A 131 21.95 -17.70 -12.66
CA VAL A 131 22.69 -16.67 -11.93
C VAL A 131 24.05 -16.49 -12.60
N LEU A 132 24.44 -15.23 -12.78
CA LEU A 132 25.73 -14.86 -13.34
C LEU A 132 26.76 -14.70 -12.21
N GLU A 133 27.81 -15.50 -12.25
CA GLU A 133 28.93 -15.39 -11.34
C GLU A 133 30.15 -14.81 -12.07
N LYS A 134 30.82 -13.81 -11.47
CA LYS A 134 32.03 -13.21 -12.02
C LYS A 134 33.18 -14.20 -11.96
N THR A 135 33.85 -14.40 -13.10
CA THR A 135 35.12 -15.16 -13.17
C THR A 135 36.29 -14.27 -12.80
N LYS A 136 37.41 -14.92 -12.39
CA LYS A 136 38.65 -14.21 -12.08
C LYS A 136 39.26 -13.49 -13.29
N GLU A 137 38.90 -13.88 -14.50
CA GLU A 137 39.36 -13.34 -15.77
C GLU A 137 38.48 -12.17 -16.32
N GLY A 138 37.50 -11.72 -15.54
CA GLY A 138 36.65 -10.55 -15.89
C GLY A 138 35.37 -10.85 -16.68
N GLY A 139 35.10 -12.12 -17.02
CA GLY A 139 33.89 -12.59 -17.64
C GLY A 139 32.80 -13.00 -16.63
N TYR A 140 31.67 -13.49 -17.14
CA TYR A 140 30.63 -14.09 -16.33
C TYR A 140 30.39 -15.53 -16.73
N VAL A 141 30.02 -16.39 -15.77
CA VAL A 141 29.57 -17.76 -16.01
C VAL A 141 28.12 -17.88 -15.54
N ALA A 142 27.28 -18.46 -16.37
CA ALA A 142 25.87 -18.69 -16.07
C ALA A 142 25.72 -20.05 -15.37
N ASN A 143 25.31 -20.04 -14.11
CA ASN A 143 25.05 -21.22 -13.31
C ASN A 143 23.55 -21.38 -13.08
N GLN A 144 23.03 -22.57 -13.40
CA GLN A 144 21.63 -22.88 -13.17
C GLN A 144 21.39 -23.15 -11.68
N LYS A 145 20.37 -22.49 -11.10
CA LYS A 145 19.93 -22.70 -9.71
C LYS A 145 18.47 -23.11 -9.68
N PHE A 146 18.16 -24.10 -8.85
CA PHE A 146 16.78 -24.43 -8.50
C PHE A 146 16.24 -23.38 -7.56
N ILE A 147 15.02 -22.96 -7.81
CA ILE A 147 14.32 -21.93 -7.02
C ILE A 147 12.94 -22.42 -6.62
N ARG A 148 12.43 -21.85 -5.54
CA ARG A 148 11.03 -22.02 -5.15
C ARG A 148 10.31 -20.71 -5.30
N LEU A 149 9.28 -20.71 -6.13
CA LEU A 149 8.48 -19.54 -6.43
C LEU A 149 7.42 -19.30 -5.36
N GLY A 150 7.14 -18.02 -5.11
CA GLY A 150 6.07 -17.54 -4.27
C GLY A 150 4.95 -16.90 -5.09
N LYS A 151 4.47 -15.74 -4.63
CA LYS A 151 3.38 -15.01 -5.28
C LYS A 151 3.87 -14.21 -6.49
N SER A 152 3.08 -14.20 -7.56
CA SER A 152 3.36 -13.32 -8.71
C SER A 152 2.62 -11.99 -8.56
N ARG A 153 3.24 -10.90 -9.05
CA ARG A 153 2.68 -9.56 -9.15
C ARG A 153 3.06 -8.92 -10.48
N GLY A 154 2.10 -8.81 -11.39
CA GLY A 154 2.39 -8.33 -12.73
C GLY A 154 3.46 -9.19 -13.39
N ASP A 155 4.53 -8.56 -13.91
CA ASP A 155 5.62 -9.23 -14.62
C ASP A 155 6.72 -9.80 -13.71
N PHE A 156 6.52 -9.76 -12.38
CA PHE A 156 7.48 -10.24 -11.40
C PHE A 156 6.92 -11.39 -10.56
N VAL A 157 7.80 -12.33 -10.22
CA VAL A 157 7.51 -13.46 -9.32
C VAL A 157 8.46 -13.41 -8.13
N GLU A 158 7.92 -13.60 -6.95
CA GLU A 158 8.67 -13.76 -5.72
C GLU A 158 9.46 -15.08 -5.74
N VAL A 159 10.71 -15.01 -5.32
CA VAL A 159 11.55 -16.19 -5.07
C VAL A 159 11.66 -16.37 -3.56
N VAL A 160 11.05 -17.45 -3.06
CA VAL A 160 11.02 -17.77 -1.62
C VAL A 160 12.32 -18.43 -1.18
N ASP A 161 12.94 -19.22 -2.08
CA ASP A 161 14.15 -19.97 -1.79
C ASP A 161 14.98 -20.20 -3.05
N GLY A 162 16.31 -20.37 -2.88
CA GLY A 162 17.24 -20.66 -3.96
C GLY A 162 17.99 -19.42 -4.51
N LEU A 163 17.63 -18.19 -4.12
CA LEU A 163 18.28 -16.96 -4.58
C LEU A 163 18.66 -16.07 -3.40
N LYS A 164 19.79 -15.38 -3.49
CA LYS A 164 20.26 -14.42 -2.50
C LYS A 164 20.18 -12.99 -3.03
N VAL A 165 20.01 -12.06 -2.11
CA VAL A 165 20.02 -10.61 -2.44
C VAL A 165 21.39 -10.22 -2.99
N GLY A 166 21.39 -9.54 -4.14
CA GLY A 166 22.62 -9.09 -4.81
C GLY A 166 23.13 -10.05 -5.88
N GLU A 167 22.55 -11.23 -6.07
CA GLU A 167 22.87 -12.09 -7.20
C GLU A 167 22.32 -11.53 -8.51
N VAL A 168 23.09 -11.61 -9.57
CA VAL A 168 22.71 -11.14 -10.91
C VAL A 168 22.04 -12.28 -11.65
N VAL A 169 20.82 -12.08 -12.10
CA VAL A 169 20.04 -13.09 -12.81
C VAL A 169 19.88 -12.75 -14.29
N VAL A 170 19.82 -13.75 -15.15
CA VAL A 170 19.54 -13.58 -16.57
C VAL A 170 18.05 -13.32 -16.75
N SER A 171 17.69 -12.13 -17.23
CA SER A 171 16.28 -11.73 -17.40
C SER A 171 15.67 -12.15 -18.73
N VAL A 172 16.48 -12.29 -19.79
CA VAL A 172 16.01 -12.62 -21.15
C VAL A 172 16.98 -13.61 -21.80
N GLY A 173 16.45 -14.58 -22.52
CA GLY A 173 17.26 -15.55 -23.27
C GLY A 173 17.78 -16.73 -22.42
N ALA A 174 17.30 -16.91 -21.22
CA ALA A 174 17.71 -17.97 -20.29
C ALA A 174 17.63 -19.39 -20.93
N PHE A 175 16.67 -19.62 -21.83
CA PHE A 175 16.47 -20.90 -22.53
C PHE A 175 17.59 -21.27 -23.50
N LYS A 176 18.50 -20.34 -23.85
CA LYS A 176 19.65 -20.58 -24.74
C LYS A 176 20.92 -20.91 -23.98
N LEU A 177 20.90 -20.83 -22.66
CA LEU A 177 22.06 -21.02 -21.81
C LEU A 177 22.17 -22.46 -21.29
N PHE A 178 23.41 -22.90 -21.09
CA PHE A 178 23.74 -24.12 -20.39
C PHE A 178 24.51 -23.79 -19.11
N SER A 179 24.35 -24.62 -18.08
CA SER A 179 25.07 -24.41 -16.82
C SER A 179 26.60 -24.52 -17.05
N GLY A 180 27.33 -23.53 -16.53
CA GLY A 180 28.77 -23.41 -16.74
C GLY A 180 29.18 -22.65 -18.01
N GLN A 181 28.21 -22.12 -18.78
CA GLN A 181 28.54 -21.38 -20.01
C GLN A 181 29.06 -19.98 -19.68
N GLY A 182 30.20 -19.63 -20.31
CA GLY A 182 30.74 -18.27 -20.27
C GLY A 182 29.85 -17.32 -21.08
N VAL A 183 29.57 -16.15 -20.50
CA VAL A 183 28.81 -15.05 -21.13
C VAL A 183 29.62 -13.76 -21.02
N THR A 184 29.60 -12.98 -22.10
CA THR A 184 30.28 -11.68 -22.21
C THR A 184 29.28 -10.55 -22.26
#